data_d11eba4239e35c7fb3438666351e8d09
#
_entry.id   d11eba4239e35c7fb3438666351e8d09
#
_cell.length_a   1.000
_cell.length_b   1.000
_cell.length_c   1.000
_cell.angle_alpha   90.00
_cell.angle_beta   90.00
_cell.angle_gamma   90.00
#
_symmetry.space_group_name_H-M   'P 1'
#
loop_
_entity.id
_entity.type
_entity.pdbx_description
1 polymer ?
#
loop_
_entity_poly.entity_id
_entity_poly.type
_entity_poly.pdbx_seq_one_letter_code
_entity_poly.pdbx_strand_id
1 'polypeptide(L)'
;MRTLYALITSPFPPDFPSLYQALGIVAERFDSARNLHRALQKQPPDFFVGEFIYGWGNDYAGATVSNLDVTLRTLQAVAPEAKIIVVMQPSEEAHIGKLLALFSVHAVLKFPVAQEEMRAVLQTPA
;
A
#
# COMPACT_ATOMS: atom_id res chain seq x y z
N MET A 1 12.39 15.76 -1.74
CA MET A 1 12.16 14.70 -0.75
C MET A 1 10.91 13.93 -1.12
N ARG A 2 10.96 12.62 -1.07
CA ARG A 2 9.83 11.80 -1.48
C ARG A 2 8.94 11.47 -0.29
N THR A 3 7.65 11.22 -0.57
CA THR A 3 6.64 10.96 0.45
C THR A 3 6.11 9.54 0.30
N LEU A 4 5.96 8.84 1.42
CA LEU A 4 5.37 7.50 1.46
C LEU A 4 4.19 7.52 2.42
N TYR A 5 3.02 7.07 1.94
CA TYR A 5 1.84 6.89 2.80
C TYR A 5 1.63 5.40 3.02
N ALA A 6 1.39 5.00 4.26
CA ALA A 6 1.15 3.61 4.62
C ALA A 6 -0.21 3.43 5.27
N LEU A 7 -0.99 2.49 4.77
CA LEU A 7 -2.27 2.09 5.35
C LEU A 7 -2.16 0.63 5.79
N ILE A 8 -1.82 0.43 7.06
CA ILE A 8 -1.57 -0.89 7.61
C ILE A 8 -2.33 -1.02 8.93
N THR A 9 -3.18 -2.04 9.02
CA THR A 9 -4.00 -2.29 10.20
C THR A 9 -3.43 -3.37 11.11
N SER A 10 -2.54 -4.20 10.57
CA SER A 10 -1.89 -5.26 11.32
C SER A 10 -0.96 -4.68 12.40
N PRO A 11 -0.83 -5.35 13.57
CA PRO A 11 0.16 -4.93 14.57
C PRO A 11 1.61 -5.24 14.15
N PHE A 12 1.81 -5.95 13.06
CA PHE A 12 3.14 -6.32 12.58
C PHE A 12 3.44 -5.67 11.23
N PRO A 13 3.37 -4.36 11.14
CA PRO A 13 3.57 -3.68 9.87
C PRO A 13 5.02 -3.70 9.44
N PRO A 14 5.29 -3.60 8.15
CA PRO A 14 6.63 -3.26 7.69
C PRO A 14 6.85 -1.77 7.95
N ASP A 15 7.43 -1.46 9.08
CA ASP A 15 7.72 -0.09 9.45
C ASP A 15 9.23 0.05 9.63
N PHE A 16 9.86 0.75 8.70
CA PHE A 16 11.31 0.88 8.64
C PHE A 16 11.72 2.35 8.65
N PRO A 17 11.53 3.05 9.78
CA PRO A 17 11.82 4.49 9.82
C PRO A 17 13.26 4.85 9.48
N SER A 18 14.21 4.04 9.93
CA SER A 18 15.62 4.29 9.60
C SER A 18 15.90 4.13 8.11
N LEU A 19 15.28 3.14 7.48
CA LEU A 19 15.41 2.93 6.05
C LEU A 19 14.84 4.10 5.27
N TYR A 20 13.64 4.54 5.63
CA TYR A 20 13.00 5.66 4.95
C TYR A 20 13.84 6.92 5.08
N GLN A 21 14.34 7.18 6.27
CA GLN A 21 15.20 8.34 6.50
C GLN A 21 16.47 8.27 5.63
N ALA A 22 17.09 7.10 5.56
CA ALA A 22 18.30 6.91 4.76
C ALA A 22 18.06 7.13 3.27
N LEU A 23 16.85 6.85 2.79
CA LEU A 23 16.48 7.02 1.39
C LEU A 23 15.88 8.40 1.07
N GLY A 24 15.81 9.29 2.06
CA GLY A 24 15.22 10.61 1.86
C GLY A 24 13.72 10.57 1.70
N ILE A 25 13.06 9.63 2.35
CA ILE A 25 11.60 9.44 2.28
C ILE A 25 10.96 9.90 3.58
N VAL A 26 9.95 10.76 3.46
CA VAL A 26 9.10 11.13 4.61
C VAL A 26 7.91 10.19 4.60
N ALA A 27 7.82 9.34 5.63
CA ALA A 27 6.77 8.35 5.73
C ALA A 27 5.70 8.79 6.72
N GLU A 28 4.44 8.59 6.33
CA GLU A 28 3.30 8.88 7.19
C GLU A 28 2.39 7.65 7.21
N ARG A 29 2.06 7.17 8.40
CA ARG A 29 1.22 6.01 8.57
C ARG A 29 -0.21 6.43 8.93
N PHE A 30 -1.17 5.79 8.29
CA PHE A 30 -2.60 6.03 8.54
C PHE A 30 -3.23 4.77 9.11
N ASP A 31 -4.14 4.96 10.05
CA ASP A 31 -4.88 3.87 10.67
C ASP A 31 -6.28 3.71 10.06
N SER A 32 -6.67 4.60 9.16
CA SER A 32 -7.95 4.49 8.46
C SER A 32 -7.84 5.01 7.04
N ALA A 33 -8.63 4.41 6.15
CA ALA A 33 -8.69 4.86 4.77
C ALA A 33 -9.20 6.29 4.68
N ARG A 34 -10.10 6.69 5.58
CA ARG A 34 -10.66 8.04 5.60
C ARG A 34 -9.58 9.10 5.78
N ASN A 35 -8.70 8.89 6.77
CA ASN A 35 -7.62 9.83 7.03
C ASN A 35 -6.60 9.84 5.89
N LEU A 36 -6.32 8.67 5.32
CA LEU A 36 -5.45 8.57 4.16
C LEU A 36 -6.03 9.36 2.99
N HIS A 37 -7.31 9.20 2.69
CA HIS A 37 -7.93 9.88 1.57
C HIS A 37 -7.91 11.40 1.74
N ARG A 38 -8.03 11.90 2.97
CA ARG A 38 -7.87 13.33 3.24
C ARG A 38 -6.48 13.81 2.89
N ALA A 39 -5.46 13.02 3.24
CA ALA A 39 -4.08 13.37 2.93
C ALA A 39 -3.84 13.38 1.42
N LEU A 40 -4.44 12.43 0.69
CA LEU A 40 -4.32 12.34 -0.76
C LEU A 40 -4.87 13.59 -1.45
N GLN A 41 -5.90 14.20 -0.88
CA GLN A 41 -6.47 15.43 -1.44
C GLN A 41 -5.52 16.61 -1.31
N LYS A 42 -4.63 16.58 -0.33
CA LYS A 42 -3.70 17.67 -0.06
C LYS A 42 -2.39 17.49 -0.80
N GLN A 43 -1.87 16.26 -0.84
CA GLN A 43 -0.58 15.98 -1.46
C GLN A 43 -0.53 14.54 -1.92
N PRO A 44 -0.29 14.30 -3.23
CA PRO A 44 -0.10 12.93 -3.71
C PRO A 44 1.25 12.39 -3.22
N PRO A 45 1.31 11.12 -2.82
CA PRO A 45 2.56 10.51 -2.37
C PRO A 45 3.36 9.99 -3.56
N ASP A 46 4.66 9.73 -3.34
CA ASP A 46 5.49 9.02 -4.31
C ASP A 46 5.34 7.51 -4.17
N PHE A 47 5.04 7.05 -2.95
CA PHE A 47 4.85 5.64 -2.64
C PHE A 47 3.62 5.44 -1.79
N PHE A 48 2.93 4.33 -2.00
CA PHE A 48 1.86 3.88 -1.12
C PHE A 48 2.13 2.44 -0.70
N VAL A 49 2.08 2.18 0.60
CA VAL A 49 2.20 0.83 1.14
C VAL A 49 0.86 0.47 1.79
N GLY A 50 0.19 -0.56 1.27
CA GLY A 50 -1.11 -0.97 1.78
C GLY A 50 -1.14 -2.45 2.13
N GLU A 51 -1.79 -2.77 3.24
CA GLU A 51 -1.99 -4.16 3.64
C GLU A 51 -3.23 -4.71 2.96
N PHE A 52 -3.04 -5.82 2.22
CA PHE A 52 -4.13 -6.47 1.51
C PHE A 52 -4.88 -7.43 2.44
N ILE A 53 -6.19 -7.26 2.53
CA ILE A 53 -7.08 -8.15 3.27
C ILE A 53 -8.27 -8.47 2.38
N TYR A 54 -8.36 -9.73 1.96
CA TYR A 54 -9.40 -10.19 1.06
C TYR A 54 -10.77 -10.23 1.77
N GLY A 55 -11.79 -9.80 1.07
CA GLY A 55 -13.17 -9.86 1.58
C GLY A 55 -13.49 -8.87 2.68
N TRP A 56 -12.62 -7.91 2.91
CA TRP A 56 -12.82 -6.90 3.93
C TRP A 56 -14.06 -6.04 3.65
N GLY A 57 -14.79 -5.72 4.70
CA GLY A 57 -15.85 -4.73 4.62
C GLY A 57 -17.17 -5.25 4.07
N ASN A 58 -17.33 -6.54 3.97
CA ASN A 58 -18.60 -7.13 3.63
C ASN A 58 -19.19 -6.58 2.33
N ASP A 59 -18.67 -7.02 1.24
CA ASP A 59 -19.01 -6.55 -0.09
C ASP A 59 -20.39 -7.08 -0.55
N TYR A 60 -21.42 -6.31 -0.35
CA TYR A 60 -22.77 -6.70 -0.73
C TYR A 60 -22.96 -6.81 -2.24
N ALA A 61 -22.25 -6.02 -2.99
CA ALA A 61 -22.47 -5.94 -4.43
C ALA A 61 -21.50 -6.80 -5.23
N GLY A 62 -20.57 -7.47 -4.57
CA GLY A 62 -19.51 -8.18 -5.27
C GLY A 62 -18.59 -7.25 -6.04
N ALA A 63 -18.59 -5.98 -5.67
CA ALA A 63 -17.87 -4.95 -6.42
C ALA A 63 -16.44 -4.74 -5.94
N THR A 64 -16.13 -5.17 -4.72
CA THR A 64 -14.79 -4.99 -4.17
C THR A 64 -14.14 -6.34 -3.88
N VAL A 65 -12.82 -6.38 -4.05
CA VAL A 65 -12.02 -7.57 -3.76
C VAL A 65 -11.48 -7.49 -2.33
N SER A 66 -11.09 -6.30 -1.89
CA SER A 66 -10.37 -6.15 -0.64
C SER A 66 -10.58 -4.77 -0.02
N ASN A 67 -9.93 -4.57 1.13
CA ASN A 67 -9.89 -3.29 1.82
C ASN A 67 -9.19 -2.19 1.01
N LEU A 68 -8.42 -2.55 -0.03
CA LEU A 68 -7.63 -1.58 -0.77
C LEU A 68 -8.30 -1.04 -2.03
N ASP A 69 -9.39 -1.63 -2.47
CA ASP A 69 -9.99 -1.31 -3.76
C ASP A 69 -10.28 0.18 -3.94
N VAL A 70 -10.97 0.77 -2.97
CA VAL A 70 -11.34 2.19 -3.06
C VAL A 70 -10.10 3.08 -3.01
N THR A 71 -9.17 2.75 -2.14
CA THR A 71 -7.92 3.50 -1.99
C THR A 71 -7.11 3.47 -3.28
N LEU A 72 -6.98 2.30 -3.92
CA LEU A 72 -6.21 2.18 -5.15
C LEU A 72 -6.87 2.93 -6.30
N ARG A 73 -8.21 2.94 -6.37
CA ARG A 73 -8.91 3.74 -7.37
C ARG A 73 -8.67 5.23 -7.16
N THR A 74 -8.69 5.67 -5.91
CA THR A 74 -8.39 7.06 -5.58
C THR A 74 -6.97 7.42 -5.97
N LEU A 75 -6.01 6.55 -5.68
CA LEU A 75 -4.61 6.78 -6.05
C LEU A 75 -4.44 6.91 -7.56
N GLN A 76 -5.12 6.06 -8.33
CA GLN A 76 -5.05 6.15 -9.79
C GLN A 76 -5.53 7.50 -10.30
N ALA A 77 -6.51 8.09 -9.62
CA ALA A 77 -7.08 9.37 -10.04
C ALA A 77 -6.21 10.56 -9.60
N VAL A 78 -5.70 10.54 -8.36
CA VAL A 78 -5.02 11.71 -7.80
C VAL A 78 -3.49 11.60 -7.81
N ALA A 79 -2.96 10.39 -7.91
CA ALA A 79 -1.52 10.15 -7.88
C ALA A 79 -1.14 9.01 -8.83
N PRO A 80 -1.35 9.19 -10.15
CA PRO A 80 -1.09 8.10 -11.10
C PRO A 80 0.37 7.68 -11.16
N GLU A 81 1.29 8.53 -10.71
CA GLU A 81 2.71 8.22 -10.70
C GLU A 81 3.17 7.50 -9.43
N ALA A 82 2.29 7.37 -8.42
CA ALA A 82 2.67 6.74 -7.17
C ALA A 82 2.94 5.25 -7.37
N LYS A 83 4.00 4.76 -6.76
CA LYS A 83 4.32 3.33 -6.78
C LYS A 83 3.56 2.64 -5.66
N ILE A 84 2.76 1.65 -6.01
CA ILE A 84 1.91 0.95 -5.07
C ILE A 84 2.60 -0.32 -4.62
N ILE A 85 2.82 -0.44 -3.31
CA ILE A 85 3.43 -1.61 -2.69
C ILE A 85 2.37 -2.26 -1.81
N VAL A 86 2.07 -3.52 -2.06
CA VAL A 86 1.09 -4.27 -1.29
C VAL A 86 1.82 -5.23 -0.37
N VAL A 87 1.43 -5.23 0.90
CA VAL A 87 1.95 -6.19 1.88
C VAL A 87 0.79 -7.06 2.37
N MET A 88 1.07 -8.32 2.69
CA MET A 88 -0.01 -9.24 3.08
C MET A 88 0.52 -10.38 3.93
N GLN A 89 -0.39 -11.00 4.71
CA GLN A 89 -0.10 -12.25 5.37
C GLN A 89 0.02 -13.36 4.30
N PRO A 90 0.85 -14.39 4.53
CA PRO A 90 0.98 -15.48 3.55
C PRO A 90 -0.36 -16.15 3.22
N SER A 91 -1.30 -16.19 4.16
CA SER A 91 -2.62 -16.76 3.94
C SER A 91 -3.43 -16.01 2.89
N GLU A 92 -3.08 -14.77 2.58
CA GLU A 92 -3.78 -13.97 1.59
C GLU A 92 -3.28 -14.20 0.16
N GLU A 93 -2.19 -14.95 0.01
CA GLU A 93 -1.55 -15.15 -1.30
C GLU A 93 -2.50 -15.76 -2.33
N ALA A 94 -3.40 -16.62 -1.90
CA ALA A 94 -4.35 -17.27 -2.81
C ALA A 94 -5.33 -16.27 -3.45
N HIS A 95 -5.48 -15.09 -2.87
CA HIS A 95 -6.47 -14.11 -3.32
C HIS A 95 -5.87 -12.89 -3.98
N ILE A 96 -4.55 -12.69 -3.89
CA ILE A 96 -3.92 -11.46 -4.38
C ILE A 96 -4.10 -11.28 -5.89
N GLY A 97 -4.18 -12.36 -6.64
CA GLY A 97 -4.37 -12.29 -8.09
C GLY A 97 -5.61 -11.53 -8.50
N LYS A 98 -6.64 -11.56 -7.67
CA LYS A 98 -7.88 -10.82 -7.93
C LYS A 98 -7.66 -9.32 -7.90
N LEU A 99 -6.82 -8.85 -6.98
CA LEU A 99 -6.47 -7.44 -6.90
C LEU A 99 -5.57 -7.04 -8.07
N LEU A 100 -4.59 -7.88 -8.39
CA LEU A 100 -3.64 -7.60 -9.47
C LEU A 100 -4.30 -7.56 -10.84
N ALA A 101 -5.45 -8.22 -11.00
CA ALA A 101 -6.22 -8.17 -12.23
C ALA A 101 -6.90 -6.81 -12.42
N LEU A 102 -7.10 -6.06 -11.35
CA LEU A 102 -7.80 -4.78 -11.38
C LEU A 102 -6.88 -3.57 -11.33
N PHE A 103 -5.73 -3.71 -10.69
CA PHE A 103 -4.84 -2.58 -10.41
C PHE A 103 -3.40 -2.90 -10.74
N SER A 104 -2.69 -1.89 -11.23
CA SER A 104 -1.27 -1.98 -11.48
C SER A 104 -0.52 -1.78 -10.17
N VAL A 105 0.23 -2.77 -9.72
CA VAL A 105 0.93 -2.76 -8.45
C VAL A 105 2.42 -2.91 -8.69
N HIS A 106 3.23 -2.05 -8.06
CA HIS A 106 4.67 -2.05 -8.23
C HIS A 106 5.32 -3.30 -7.62
N ALA A 107 4.87 -3.70 -6.42
CA ALA A 107 5.41 -4.87 -5.74
C ALA A 107 4.42 -5.45 -4.74
N VAL A 108 4.55 -6.76 -4.48
CA VAL A 108 3.78 -7.47 -3.46
C VAL A 108 4.77 -8.15 -2.53
N LEU A 109 4.65 -7.88 -1.23
CA LEU A 109 5.52 -8.46 -0.21
C LEU A 109 4.69 -9.20 0.83
N LYS A 110 5.22 -10.30 1.35
CA LYS A 110 4.54 -11.11 2.37
C LYS A 110 5.17 -10.89 3.74
N PHE A 111 4.34 -10.81 4.78
CA PHE A 111 4.85 -10.75 6.15
C PHE A 111 5.56 -12.07 6.52
N PRO A 112 6.61 -12.01 7.30
CA PRO A 112 7.31 -10.81 7.76
C PRO A 112 8.15 -10.20 6.63
N VAL A 113 8.05 -8.90 6.45
CA VAL A 113 8.80 -8.20 5.40
C VAL A 113 10.18 -7.85 5.92
N ALA A 114 11.22 -8.30 5.23
CA ALA A 114 12.58 -7.94 5.59
C ALA A 114 12.91 -6.54 5.10
N GLN A 115 13.76 -5.83 5.85
CA GLN A 115 14.16 -4.48 5.49
C GLN A 115 14.79 -4.44 4.09
N GLU A 116 15.57 -5.46 3.73
CA GLU A 116 16.22 -5.53 2.43
C GLU A 116 15.21 -5.69 1.29
N GLU A 117 14.11 -6.41 1.55
CA GLU A 117 13.05 -6.51 0.55
C GLU A 117 12.41 -5.16 0.30
N MET A 118 12.10 -4.41 1.35
CA MET A 118 11.51 -3.08 1.22
C MET A 118 12.50 -2.12 0.56
N ARG A 119 13.78 -2.19 0.92
CA ARG A 119 14.82 -1.36 0.30
C ARG A 119 14.87 -1.58 -1.21
N ALA A 120 14.88 -2.83 -1.63
CA ALA A 120 14.96 -3.18 -3.04
C ALA A 120 13.77 -2.61 -3.82
N VAL A 121 12.57 -2.74 -3.25
CA VAL A 121 11.35 -2.24 -3.87
C VAL A 121 11.36 -0.72 -4.01
N LEU A 122 11.79 -0.02 -2.96
CA LEU A 122 11.80 1.44 -2.95
C LEU A 122 12.85 2.03 -3.87
N GLN A 123 13.92 1.29 -4.14
CA GLN A 123 15.00 1.74 -5.02
C GLN A 123 14.82 1.30 -6.47
N THR A 124 13.91 0.38 -6.75
CA THR A 124 13.68 -0.11 -8.10
C THR A 124 12.98 0.97 -8.94
N PRO A 125 13.49 1.30 -10.13
CA PRO A 125 12.80 2.25 -11.01
C PRO A 125 11.44 1.70 -11.45
N ALA A 126 10.52 2.60 -11.67
CA ALA A 126 9.19 2.22 -12.13
C ALA A 126 9.25 1.71 -13.58
#